data_acdcb7401892f4d3ea5d36eeccc745f4
#
_entry.id   acdcb7401892f4d3ea5d36eeccc745f4
#
_cell.length_a   1.000
_cell.length_b   1.000
_cell.length_c   1.000
_cell.angle_alpha   90.00
_cell.angle_beta   90.00
_cell.angle_gamma   90.00
#
_symmetry.space_group_name_H-M   'P 1'
#
loop_
_entity.id
_entity.type
_entity.pdbx_description
1 polymer ?
#
loop_
_entity_poly.entity_id
_entity_poly.type
_entity_poly.pdbx_seq_one_letter_code
_entity_poly.pdbx_strand_id
1 'polypeptide(L)'
;MRLFTFLALLGLALPSWAASPAIFERSARLPADTAYTQLYESLEKNGFYVIFEPDMGRTLAGMADKLGADYNRNQLSTMKSLVFCNPRVTNGIANADPALLALCPLHLTLTHKDGVSTVYFVRPSLVAAGSPGEAQAKKLEADIVKVIEGALNGQ
;
A
#
# COMPACT_ATOMS: atom_id res chain seq x y z
N MET A 1 -32.34 53.01 -12.42
CA MET A 1 -31.40 52.57 -11.38
C MET A 1 -31.54 51.05 -11.26
N ARG A 2 -30.63 50.27 -11.89
CA ARG A 2 -30.68 48.80 -11.88
C ARG A 2 -29.68 48.29 -10.85
N LEU A 3 -30.18 47.69 -9.75
CA LEU A 3 -29.37 47.01 -8.75
C LEU A 3 -28.87 45.67 -9.33
N PHE A 4 -27.58 45.52 -9.52
CA PHE A 4 -26.95 44.25 -9.77
C PHE A 4 -26.62 43.56 -8.43
N THR A 5 -27.36 42.52 -8.12
CA THR A 5 -27.07 41.65 -6.95
C THR A 5 -25.97 40.68 -7.33
N PHE A 6 -24.76 40.88 -6.80
CA PHE A 6 -23.65 39.91 -6.91
C PHE A 6 -23.92 38.75 -5.94
N LEU A 7 -24.21 37.56 -6.48
CA LEU A 7 -24.28 36.33 -5.73
C LEU A 7 -22.86 35.75 -5.60
N ALA A 8 -22.26 35.91 -4.42
CA ALA A 8 -20.96 35.31 -4.11
C ALA A 8 -21.16 33.82 -3.86
N LEU A 9 -20.72 32.96 -4.80
CA LEU A 9 -20.59 31.51 -4.56
C LEU A 9 -19.41 31.26 -3.61
N LEU A 10 -19.70 30.99 -2.33
CA LEU A 10 -18.74 30.45 -1.39
C LEU A 10 -18.47 28.95 -1.79
N GLY A 11 -17.37 28.69 -2.46
CA GLY A 11 -16.90 27.34 -2.73
C GLY A 11 -16.47 26.68 -1.40
N LEU A 12 -17.22 25.71 -0.93
CA LEU A 12 -16.82 24.82 0.16
C LEU A 12 -15.66 23.95 -0.34
N ALA A 13 -14.43 24.31 0.03
CA ALA A 13 -13.26 23.46 -0.14
C ALA A 13 -13.39 22.27 0.84
N LEU A 14 -13.73 21.09 0.33
CA LEU A 14 -13.67 19.85 1.10
C LEU A 14 -12.21 19.56 1.44
N PRO A 15 -11.88 19.17 2.69
CA PRO A 15 -10.52 18.76 3.03
C PRO A 15 -10.16 17.52 2.22
N SER A 16 -9.26 17.66 1.27
CA SER A 16 -8.63 16.54 0.61
C SER A 16 -7.62 15.92 1.59
N TRP A 17 -7.91 14.73 2.10
CA TRP A 17 -6.95 13.97 2.87
C TRP A 17 -5.93 13.39 1.88
N ALA A 18 -4.83 14.13 1.69
CA ALA A 18 -3.70 13.62 0.92
C ALA A 18 -3.09 12.42 1.65
N ALA A 19 -2.88 11.32 0.93
CA ALA A 19 -2.14 10.18 1.46
C ALA A 19 -0.75 10.63 1.95
N SER A 20 -0.23 9.99 3.01
CA SER A 20 1.12 10.26 3.49
C SER A 20 2.13 10.04 2.34
N PRO A 21 3.08 10.96 2.11
CA PRO A 21 4.11 10.77 1.09
C PRO A 21 4.95 9.49 1.32
N ALA A 22 4.97 8.98 2.56
CA ALA A 22 5.64 7.74 2.92
C ALA A 22 4.90 6.48 2.44
N ILE A 23 3.65 6.60 2.01
CA ILE A 23 2.85 5.49 1.51
C ILE A 23 2.67 5.64 0.00
N PHE A 24 3.10 4.60 -0.74
CA PHE A 24 2.67 4.42 -2.13
C PHE A 24 1.28 3.79 -2.13
N GLU A 25 0.39 4.34 -2.92
CA GLU A 25 -0.99 3.86 -3.09
C GLU A 25 -1.30 3.65 -4.56
N ARG A 26 -1.93 2.52 -4.89
CA ARG A 26 -2.44 2.23 -6.22
C ARG A 26 -3.78 1.51 -6.13
N SER A 27 -4.77 2.03 -6.85
CA SER A 27 -6.12 1.45 -6.92
C SER A 27 -6.44 0.95 -8.32
N ALA A 28 -7.27 -0.11 -8.41
CA ALA A 28 -7.82 -0.65 -9.64
C ALA A 28 -9.24 -1.19 -9.40
N ARG A 29 -10.09 -1.14 -10.45
CA ARG A 29 -11.41 -1.79 -10.43
C ARG A 29 -11.24 -3.28 -10.72
N LEU A 30 -10.83 -4.02 -9.70
CA LEU A 30 -10.63 -5.47 -9.73
C LEU A 30 -11.27 -6.11 -8.52
N PRO A 31 -11.84 -7.34 -8.64
CA PRO A 31 -12.22 -8.14 -7.47
C PRO A 31 -11.02 -8.36 -6.55
N ALA A 32 -11.26 -8.44 -5.25
CA ALA A 32 -10.20 -8.60 -4.25
C ALA A 32 -9.32 -9.83 -4.50
N ASP A 33 -9.92 -10.98 -4.79
CA ASP A 33 -9.19 -12.22 -5.02
C ASP A 33 -8.36 -12.17 -6.31
N THR A 34 -8.87 -11.51 -7.37
CA THR A 34 -8.12 -11.30 -8.61
C THR A 34 -6.90 -10.42 -8.35
N ALA A 35 -7.08 -9.27 -7.68
CA ALA A 35 -5.97 -8.37 -7.34
C ALA A 35 -4.93 -9.08 -6.46
N TYR A 36 -5.39 -9.86 -5.47
CA TYR A 36 -4.52 -10.63 -4.59
C TYR A 36 -3.66 -11.64 -5.34
N THR A 37 -4.30 -12.47 -6.19
CA THR A 37 -3.60 -13.49 -6.99
C THR A 37 -2.58 -12.86 -7.93
N GLN A 38 -2.96 -11.78 -8.64
CA GLN A 38 -2.07 -11.08 -9.56
C GLN A 38 -0.85 -10.46 -8.83
N LEU A 39 -1.06 -9.89 -7.65
CA LEU A 39 0.03 -9.35 -6.81
C LEU A 39 0.97 -10.47 -6.35
N TYR A 40 0.41 -11.58 -5.85
CA TYR A 40 1.20 -12.74 -5.42
C TYR A 40 2.08 -13.27 -6.56
N GLU A 41 1.47 -13.59 -7.69
CA GLU A 41 2.19 -14.12 -8.86
C GLU A 41 3.24 -13.14 -9.39
N SER A 42 2.90 -11.84 -9.42
CA SER A 42 3.84 -10.81 -9.86
C SER A 42 5.04 -10.66 -8.92
N LEU A 43 4.83 -10.74 -7.60
CA LEU A 43 5.93 -10.76 -6.61
C LEU A 43 6.85 -11.96 -6.85
N GLU A 44 6.29 -13.18 -6.87
CA GLU A 44 7.05 -14.42 -7.06
C GLU A 44 7.85 -14.41 -8.38
N LYS A 45 7.22 -14.02 -9.48
CA LYS A 45 7.85 -13.91 -10.80
C LYS A 45 9.06 -12.96 -10.82
N ASN A 46 9.04 -11.93 -9.96
CA ASN A 46 10.11 -10.95 -9.85
C ASN A 46 11.11 -11.28 -8.71
N GLY A 47 11.03 -12.48 -8.11
CA GLY A 47 11.94 -12.96 -7.09
C GLY A 47 11.71 -12.36 -5.70
N PHE A 48 10.53 -11.79 -5.47
CA PHE A 48 10.05 -11.38 -4.16
C PHE A 48 9.19 -12.49 -3.58
N TYR A 49 9.79 -13.39 -2.81
CA TYR A 49 9.13 -14.58 -2.28
C TYR A 49 8.18 -14.24 -1.14
N VAL A 50 6.91 -14.61 -1.29
CA VAL A 50 5.89 -14.43 -0.25
C VAL A 50 6.10 -15.45 0.85
N ILE A 51 6.31 -14.99 2.08
CA ILE A 51 6.65 -15.82 3.24
C ILE A 51 5.55 -15.87 4.29
N PHE A 52 4.60 -14.92 4.26
CA PHE A 52 3.48 -14.88 5.20
C PHE A 52 2.33 -14.05 4.63
N GLU A 53 1.10 -14.48 4.89
CA GLU A 53 -0.13 -13.92 4.32
C GLU A 53 -1.18 -13.60 5.41
N PRO A 54 -1.01 -12.51 6.20
CA PRO A 54 -1.95 -12.15 7.25
C PRO A 54 -3.30 -11.69 6.67
N ASP A 55 -4.38 -12.27 7.18
CA ASP A 55 -5.75 -11.82 6.95
C ASP A 55 -6.23 -10.98 8.13
N MET A 56 -5.96 -9.68 8.06
CA MET A 56 -6.34 -8.72 9.10
C MET A 56 -7.86 -8.56 9.18
N GLY A 57 -8.56 -8.66 8.04
CA GLY A 57 -10.01 -8.59 7.98
C GLY A 57 -10.67 -9.68 8.80
N ARG A 58 -10.19 -10.92 8.66
CA ARG A 58 -10.67 -12.05 9.47
C ARG A 58 -10.39 -11.87 10.95
N THR A 59 -9.20 -11.41 11.29
CA THR A 59 -8.80 -11.15 12.69
C THR A 59 -9.70 -10.09 13.32
N LEU A 60 -9.93 -8.97 12.63
CA LEU A 60 -10.80 -7.90 13.12
C LEU A 60 -12.27 -8.34 13.21
N ALA A 61 -12.75 -9.14 12.24
CA ALA A 61 -14.11 -9.69 12.29
C ALA A 61 -14.35 -10.56 13.54
N GLY A 62 -13.35 -11.35 13.95
CA GLY A 62 -13.40 -12.12 15.20
C GLY A 62 -13.43 -11.26 16.47
N MET A 63 -13.19 -9.96 16.37
CA MET A 63 -13.22 -9.00 17.46
C MET A 63 -14.38 -7.99 17.36
N ALA A 64 -15.27 -8.14 16.39
CA ALA A 64 -16.32 -7.16 16.06
C ALA A 64 -17.17 -6.78 17.29
N ASP A 65 -17.58 -7.75 18.08
CA ASP A 65 -18.40 -7.51 19.29
C ASP A 65 -17.65 -6.67 20.33
N LYS A 66 -16.34 -6.86 20.46
CA LYS A 66 -15.50 -6.11 21.39
C LYS A 66 -15.21 -4.69 20.91
N LEU A 67 -15.11 -4.50 19.61
CA LEU A 67 -14.83 -3.21 18.96
C LEU A 67 -16.12 -2.37 18.81
N GLY A 68 -17.29 -3.01 18.78
CA GLY A 68 -18.57 -2.33 18.71
C GLY A 68 -18.65 -1.35 17.53
N ALA A 69 -19.05 -0.10 17.79
CA ALA A 69 -19.18 0.96 16.78
C ALA A 69 -17.86 1.36 16.08
N ASP A 70 -16.72 1.00 16.63
CA ASP A 70 -15.41 1.28 16.03
C ASP A 70 -14.96 0.18 15.05
N TYR A 71 -15.69 -0.94 14.98
CA TYR A 71 -15.37 -2.01 14.04
C TYR A 71 -15.55 -1.54 12.59
N ASN A 72 -14.46 -1.66 11.81
CA ASN A 72 -14.42 -1.47 10.36
C ASN A 72 -15.25 -0.27 9.85
N ARG A 73 -15.06 0.90 10.43
CA ARG A 73 -15.80 2.13 10.09
C ARG A 73 -15.68 2.53 8.62
N ASN A 74 -14.60 2.12 7.96
CA ASN A 74 -14.38 2.33 6.52
C ASN A 74 -15.13 1.32 5.64
N GLN A 75 -15.77 0.28 6.24
CA GLN A 75 -16.54 -0.75 5.52
C GLN A 75 -15.71 -1.49 4.46
N LEU A 76 -14.45 -1.81 4.77
CA LEU A 76 -13.58 -2.59 3.90
C LEU A 76 -14.04 -4.06 3.89
N SER A 77 -14.29 -4.61 2.71
CA SER A 77 -14.66 -6.02 2.54
C SER A 77 -13.45 -6.96 2.57
N THR A 78 -12.26 -6.43 2.32
CA THR A 78 -10.98 -7.16 2.38
C THR A 78 -9.91 -6.29 3.03
N MET A 79 -9.12 -6.91 3.92
CA MET A 79 -7.93 -6.33 4.52
C MET A 79 -6.91 -7.46 4.68
N LYS A 80 -6.02 -7.63 3.69
CA LYS A 80 -5.00 -8.68 3.65
C LYS A 80 -3.61 -8.09 3.41
N SER A 81 -2.56 -8.78 3.83
CA SER A 81 -1.20 -8.41 3.48
C SER A 81 -0.46 -9.58 2.83
N LEU A 82 0.49 -9.24 1.98
CA LEU A 82 1.53 -10.12 1.46
C LEU A 82 2.85 -9.69 2.08
N VAL A 83 3.42 -10.52 2.93
CA VAL A 83 4.75 -10.30 3.53
C VAL A 83 5.75 -11.08 2.70
N PHE A 84 6.79 -10.42 2.21
CA PHE A 84 7.70 -11.01 1.24
C PHE A 84 9.16 -10.57 1.45
N CYS A 85 10.07 -11.30 0.84
CA CYS A 85 11.50 -11.04 0.92
C CYS A 85 12.19 -11.39 -0.42
N ASN A 86 13.28 -10.68 -0.72
CA ASN A 86 14.22 -11.04 -1.78
C ASN A 86 15.62 -11.18 -1.16
N PRO A 87 16.17 -12.40 -1.03
CA PRO A 87 17.46 -12.62 -0.34
C PRO A 87 18.62 -11.83 -0.93
N ARG A 88 18.66 -11.68 -2.26
CA ARG A 88 19.72 -10.91 -2.94
C ARG A 88 19.65 -9.42 -2.59
N VAL A 89 18.45 -8.85 -2.61
CA VAL A 89 18.22 -7.44 -2.26
C VAL A 89 18.50 -7.22 -0.78
N THR A 90 18.03 -8.12 0.09
CA THR A 90 18.30 -8.08 1.54
C THR A 90 19.79 -8.07 1.84
N ASN A 91 20.57 -8.95 1.20
CA ASN A 91 22.02 -8.97 1.36
C ASN A 91 22.68 -7.67 0.90
N GLY A 92 22.23 -7.10 -0.23
CA GLY A 92 22.75 -5.81 -0.73
C GLY A 92 22.47 -4.64 0.22
N ILE A 93 21.28 -4.60 0.80
CA ILE A 93 20.88 -3.60 1.80
C ILE A 93 21.71 -3.77 3.08
N ALA A 94 21.82 -5.00 3.60
CA ALA A 94 22.59 -5.29 4.79
C ALA A 94 24.08 -4.90 4.66
N ASN A 95 24.67 -5.09 3.48
CA ASN A 95 26.05 -4.70 3.21
C ASN A 95 26.23 -3.18 3.13
N ALA A 96 25.21 -2.44 2.67
CA ALA A 96 25.26 -0.99 2.58
C ALA A 96 25.01 -0.32 3.94
N ASP A 97 23.98 -0.78 4.66
CA ASP A 97 23.63 -0.29 5.99
C ASP A 97 22.84 -1.38 6.74
N PRO A 98 23.46 -2.03 7.75
CA PRO A 98 22.80 -3.08 8.53
C PRO A 98 21.51 -2.62 9.25
N ALA A 99 21.38 -1.32 9.58
CA ALA A 99 20.17 -0.79 10.23
C ALA A 99 18.93 -0.89 9.31
N LEU A 100 19.13 -0.86 7.98
CA LEU A 100 18.05 -1.01 7.01
C LEU A 100 17.50 -2.44 6.92
N LEU A 101 18.07 -3.43 7.64
CA LEU A 101 17.42 -4.72 7.83
C LEU A 101 16.07 -4.59 8.55
N ALA A 102 15.81 -3.47 9.22
CA ALA A 102 14.48 -3.13 9.75
C ALA A 102 13.39 -3.03 8.65
N LEU A 103 13.78 -2.85 7.38
CA LEU A 103 12.86 -2.90 6.24
C LEU A 103 12.50 -4.34 5.79
N CYS A 104 13.18 -5.36 6.29
CA CYS A 104 12.98 -6.74 5.89
C CYS A 104 12.40 -7.59 7.03
N PRO A 105 11.30 -8.33 6.81
CA PRO A 105 10.60 -8.46 5.53
C PRO A 105 9.74 -7.23 5.17
N LEU A 106 9.54 -7.04 3.86
CA LEU A 106 8.60 -6.04 3.33
C LEU A 106 7.17 -6.57 3.33
N HIS A 107 6.20 -5.68 3.20
CA HIS A 107 4.80 -6.10 2.99
C HIS A 107 4.04 -5.13 2.10
N LEU A 108 3.06 -5.68 1.37
CA LEU A 108 1.97 -4.96 0.74
C LEU A 108 0.71 -5.17 1.54
N THR A 109 -0.14 -4.14 1.62
CA THR A 109 -1.50 -4.29 2.17
C THR A 109 -2.50 -4.07 1.05
N LEU A 110 -3.38 -5.06 0.85
CA LEU A 110 -4.51 -4.99 -0.05
C LEU A 110 -5.79 -4.73 0.73
N THR A 111 -6.53 -3.72 0.34
CA THR A 111 -7.90 -3.48 0.79
C THR A 111 -8.85 -3.54 -0.39
N HIS A 112 -10.15 -3.84 -0.10
CA HIS A 112 -11.19 -3.79 -1.12
C HIS A 112 -12.44 -3.15 -0.56
N LYS A 113 -13.06 -2.26 -1.37
CA LYS A 113 -14.33 -1.61 -1.08
C LYS A 113 -15.00 -1.21 -2.38
N ASP A 114 -16.31 -1.42 -2.49
CA ASP A 114 -17.17 -0.94 -3.59
C ASP A 114 -16.63 -1.27 -4.99
N GLY A 115 -16.09 -2.50 -5.15
CA GLY A 115 -15.54 -2.99 -6.41
C GLY A 115 -14.14 -2.45 -6.75
N VAL A 116 -13.49 -1.74 -5.82
CA VAL A 116 -12.15 -1.19 -5.99
C VAL A 116 -11.18 -1.88 -5.04
N SER A 117 -10.13 -2.45 -5.58
CA SER A 117 -8.96 -2.97 -4.85
C SER A 117 -7.89 -1.90 -4.77
N THR A 118 -7.39 -1.63 -3.56
CA THR A 118 -6.34 -0.65 -3.30
C THR A 118 -5.17 -1.30 -2.60
N VAL A 119 -3.97 -1.08 -3.12
CA VAL A 119 -2.70 -1.56 -2.55
C VAL A 119 -1.97 -0.41 -1.91
N TYR A 120 -1.47 -0.64 -0.69
CA TYR A 120 -0.61 0.27 0.05
C TYR A 120 0.75 -0.35 0.27
N PHE A 121 1.80 0.46 0.11
CA PHE A 121 3.18 0.05 0.31
C PHE A 121 3.97 1.17 0.98
N VAL A 122 4.65 0.87 2.09
CA VAL A 122 5.56 1.83 2.74
C VAL A 122 6.79 2.03 1.85
N ARG A 123 7.13 3.28 1.54
CA ARG A 123 8.26 3.63 0.67
C ARG A 123 9.60 3.44 1.37
N PRO A 124 10.40 2.42 0.99
CA PRO A 124 11.71 2.19 1.60
C PRO A 124 12.67 3.37 1.42
N SER A 125 12.56 4.10 0.32
CA SER A 125 13.42 5.25 0.02
C SER A 125 13.32 6.36 1.06
N LEU A 126 12.12 6.57 1.64
CA LEU A 126 11.92 7.60 2.65
C LEU A 126 12.42 7.16 4.03
N VAL A 127 12.35 5.86 4.34
CA VAL A 127 12.92 5.30 5.58
C VAL A 127 14.45 5.37 5.54
N ALA A 128 15.04 5.11 4.35
CA ALA A 128 16.49 5.08 4.15
C ALA A 128 17.10 6.45 3.81
N ALA A 129 16.32 7.54 3.82
CA ALA A 129 16.81 8.86 3.44
C ALA A 129 18.03 9.29 4.28
N GLY A 130 19.12 9.67 3.61
CA GLY A 130 20.37 10.07 4.25
C GLY A 130 21.24 8.92 4.78
N SER A 131 20.81 7.64 4.62
CA SER A 131 21.63 6.49 5.01
C SER A 131 22.57 6.03 3.88
N PRO A 132 23.65 5.28 4.20
CA PRO A 132 24.51 4.68 3.18
C PRO A 132 23.76 3.74 2.21
N GLY A 133 22.60 3.18 2.61
CA GLY A 133 21.79 2.28 1.80
C GLY A 133 20.65 2.96 1.03
N GLU A 134 20.60 4.30 1.00
CA GLU A 134 19.50 5.04 0.33
C GLU A 134 19.34 4.67 -1.15
N ALA A 135 20.43 4.52 -1.88
CA ALA A 135 20.39 4.17 -3.29
C ALA A 135 19.78 2.79 -3.53
N GLN A 136 20.11 1.79 -2.69
CA GLN A 136 19.55 0.45 -2.72
C GLN A 136 18.06 0.46 -2.38
N ALA A 137 17.64 1.25 -1.37
CA ALA A 137 16.26 1.40 -0.98
C ALA A 137 15.42 2.07 -2.07
N LYS A 138 15.94 3.09 -2.77
CA LYS A 138 15.29 3.70 -3.94
C LYS A 138 15.08 2.69 -5.07
N LYS A 139 16.10 1.90 -5.37
CA LYS A 139 15.98 0.85 -6.39
C LYS A 139 14.95 -0.21 -6.00
N LEU A 140 14.99 -0.68 -4.76
CA LEU A 140 14.02 -1.62 -4.22
C LEU A 140 12.58 -1.09 -4.34
N GLU A 141 12.36 0.16 -3.95
CA GLU A 141 11.05 0.81 -4.09
C GLU A 141 10.58 0.83 -5.54
N ALA A 142 11.44 1.24 -6.47
CA ALA A 142 11.08 1.29 -7.89
C ALA A 142 10.73 -0.10 -8.45
N ASP A 143 11.48 -1.14 -8.07
CA ASP A 143 11.22 -2.52 -8.49
C ASP A 143 9.84 -3.00 -7.98
N ILE A 144 9.50 -2.72 -6.72
CA ILE A 144 8.21 -3.14 -6.13
C ILE A 144 7.04 -2.32 -6.69
N VAL A 145 7.20 -1.02 -6.87
CA VAL A 145 6.17 -0.17 -7.51
C VAL A 145 5.84 -0.71 -8.90
N LYS A 146 6.85 -1.07 -9.70
CA LYS A 146 6.66 -1.70 -11.01
C LYS A 146 5.89 -3.03 -10.93
N VAL A 147 6.17 -3.85 -9.92
CA VAL A 147 5.46 -5.12 -9.67
C VAL A 147 3.97 -4.84 -9.37
N ILE A 148 3.68 -3.86 -8.49
CA ILE A 148 2.31 -3.48 -8.13
C ILE A 148 1.55 -2.95 -9.35
N GLU A 149 2.16 -2.03 -10.10
CA GLU A 149 1.53 -1.43 -11.29
C GLU A 149 1.26 -2.48 -12.36
N GLY A 150 2.21 -3.38 -12.62
CA GLY A 150 2.04 -4.48 -13.56
C GLY A 150 0.89 -5.42 -13.15
N ALA A 151 0.84 -5.81 -11.89
CA ALA A 151 -0.21 -6.67 -11.35
C ALA A 151 -1.61 -6.05 -11.48
N LEU A 152 -1.77 -4.77 -11.16
CA LEU A 152 -3.08 -4.10 -11.15
C LEU A 152 -3.54 -3.60 -12.52
N ASN A 153 -2.67 -3.54 -13.51
CA ASN A 153 -3.01 -3.15 -14.89
C ASN A 153 -3.37 -4.35 -15.79
N GLY A 154 -3.33 -5.59 -15.28
CA GLY A 154 -3.79 -6.78 -16.00
C GLY A 154 -2.83 -7.20 -17.14
N GLN A 155 -1.52 -7.26 -16.87
CA GLN A 155 -0.55 -7.86 -17.78
C GLN A 155 -0.52 -9.37 -17.65
#